data_58590a5074021bf2c8aa5e7ce65cb63a
#
_entry.id   58590a5074021bf2c8aa5e7ce65cb63a
#
_cell.length_a   1.000
_cell.length_b   1.000
_cell.length_c   1.000
_cell.angle_alpha   90.00
_cell.angle_beta   90.00
_cell.angle_gamma   90.00
#
_symmetry.space_group_name_H-M   'P 1'
#
loop_
_entity.id
_entity.type
_entity.pdbx_description
1 polymer ?
#
loop_
_entity_poly.entity_id
_entity_poly.type
_entity_poly.pdbx_seq_one_letter_code
_entity_poly.pdbx_strand_id
1 'polypeptide(L)'
;MVFMKVLCLIDGLGSGGAQRQLVGLASLLKKEGYDVLVVYYHGDHFFVPFLKEKGVAYRYVGGANRVDEKFIKVFKTIKSFGPDAVISYMGGANMLACLIRLAGRRFHLIVSERSLTQRLDLKTRLKFFLYRFSDYVVPNSHAESDFIARNIPALRKKLVTITNFVDLDRFYPDYTLFREEKILRLLCVASVRRVKNTLGLISAVKRVIDEGYAIRVDWFGDSLEDDYYQDCLQSVEKFHLQDVFYFHASMADIAGEYRKVDLFCMPSLYEGFPNVLCEAMACGLPVIASNVSDNAYIMGKDNEEFLFDPCSVEDMAACIIRFQKLSLEKRLQIGRTNRESALQKFSRENFVSQYIRLIK
;
A
#
# COMPACT_ATOMS: atom_id res chain seq x y z
N MET A 1 29.69 -22.03 -1.80
CA MET A 1 29.32 -20.60 -1.90
C MET A 1 28.71 -20.17 -0.56
N VAL A 2 29.26 -19.15 0.07
CA VAL A 2 28.65 -18.58 1.29
C VAL A 2 27.50 -17.69 0.81
N PHE A 3 26.26 -18.13 1.04
CA PHE A 3 25.07 -17.31 0.72
C PHE A 3 24.98 -16.17 1.74
N MET A 4 24.79 -14.96 1.28
CA MET A 4 24.56 -13.80 2.14
C MET A 4 23.26 -14.00 2.94
N LYS A 5 23.31 -13.79 4.26
CA LYS A 5 22.21 -14.03 5.18
C LYS A 5 21.43 -12.75 5.42
N VAL A 6 20.12 -12.78 5.14
CA VAL A 6 19.22 -11.64 5.33
C VAL A 6 18.13 -11.98 6.35
N LEU A 7 18.01 -11.17 7.38
CA LEU A 7 16.92 -11.29 8.35
C LEU A 7 15.88 -10.21 8.10
N CYS A 8 14.64 -10.63 7.84
CA CYS A 8 13.48 -9.75 7.71
C CYS A 8 12.74 -9.69 9.05
N LEU A 9 12.65 -8.51 9.68
CA LEU A 9 12.03 -8.30 10.99
C LEU A 9 10.74 -7.48 10.85
N ILE A 10 9.67 -7.97 11.48
CA ILE A 10 8.39 -7.27 11.54
C ILE A 10 7.69 -7.55 12.89
N ASP A 11 6.69 -6.75 13.25
CA ASP A 11 5.91 -6.95 14.48
C ASP A 11 5.02 -8.20 14.42
N GLY A 12 4.26 -8.42 13.36
CA GLY A 12 3.36 -9.57 13.18
C GLY A 12 3.18 -9.93 11.71
N LEU A 13 2.57 -11.07 11.43
CA LEU A 13 2.28 -11.56 10.08
C LEU A 13 0.77 -11.57 9.78
N GLY A 14 0.04 -10.52 10.21
CA GLY A 14 -1.37 -10.32 9.89
C GLY A 14 -1.61 -9.99 8.39
N SER A 15 -2.88 -9.82 7.99
CA SER A 15 -3.31 -9.61 6.59
C SER A 15 -2.98 -8.24 5.98
N GLY A 16 -2.22 -7.40 6.67
CA GLY A 16 -1.93 -6.02 6.26
C GLY A 16 -1.01 -5.88 5.04
N GLY A 17 -1.01 -4.69 4.45
CA GLY A 17 -0.20 -4.36 3.27
C GLY A 17 1.31 -4.41 3.53
N ALA A 18 1.77 -3.92 4.69
CA ALA A 18 3.20 -3.96 5.06
C ALA A 18 3.70 -5.41 5.20
N GLN A 19 2.89 -6.27 5.83
CA GLN A 19 3.18 -7.69 6.00
C GLN A 19 3.27 -8.39 4.64
N ARG A 20 2.32 -8.14 3.73
CA ARG A 20 2.33 -8.68 2.35
C ARG A 20 3.61 -8.29 1.63
N GLN A 21 4.04 -7.04 1.73
CA GLN A 21 5.26 -6.56 1.08
C GLN A 21 6.52 -7.19 1.66
N LEU A 22 6.61 -7.37 2.99
CA LEU A 22 7.79 -7.99 3.61
C LEU A 22 7.91 -9.48 3.28
N VAL A 23 6.79 -10.25 3.37
CA VAL A 23 6.85 -11.68 3.04
C VAL A 23 7.10 -11.90 1.54
N GLY A 24 6.59 -11.00 0.70
CA GLY A 24 6.92 -10.96 -0.73
C GLY A 24 8.40 -10.70 -0.96
N LEU A 25 8.99 -9.68 -0.31
CA LEU A 25 10.42 -9.39 -0.37
C LEU A 25 11.25 -10.60 0.07
N ALA A 26 10.90 -11.22 1.20
CA ALA A 26 11.59 -12.39 1.72
C ALA A 26 11.58 -13.57 0.71
N SER A 27 10.43 -13.80 0.06
CA SER A 27 10.30 -14.82 -0.99
C SER A 27 11.16 -14.50 -2.22
N LEU A 28 11.18 -13.24 -2.67
CA LEU A 28 11.98 -12.79 -3.80
C LEU A 28 13.48 -12.91 -3.51
N LEU A 29 13.94 -12.46 -2.33
CA LEU A 29 15.34 -12.61 -1.90
C LEU A 29 15.74 -14.09 -1.82
N LYS A 30 14.84 -14.97 -1.36
CA LYS A 30 15.11 -16.42 -1.36
C LYS A 30 15.29 -16.97 -2.77
N LYS A 31 14.46 -16.52 -3.73
CA LYS A 31 14.56 -16.87 -5.16
C LYS A 31 15.89 -16.39 -5.77
N GLU A 32 16.39 -15.23 -5.34
CA GLU A 32 17.69 -14.67 -5.74
C GLU A 32 18.89 -15.33 -5.05
N GLY A 33 18.67 -16.39 -4.26
CA GLY A 33 19.74 -17.19 -3.66
C GLY A 33 20.23 -16.72 -2.29
N TYR A 34 19.54 -15.79 -1.63
CA TYR A 34 19.87 -15.39 -0.25
C TYR A 34 19.38 -16.42 0.77
N ASP A 35 20.11 -16.55 1.90
CA ASP A 35 19.63 -17.29 3.07
C ASP A 35 18.75 -16.35 3.90
N VAL A 36 17.42 -16.56 3.87
CA VAL A 36 16.45 -15.62 4.42
C VAL A 36 15.73 -16.18 5.63
N LEU A 37 15.69 -15.41 6.72
CA LEU A 37 14.90 -15.68 7.92
C LEU A 37 13.92 -14.54 8.21
N VAL A 38 12.61 -14.85 8.26
CA VAL A 38 11.59 -13.91 8.72
C VAL A 38 11.38 -14.06 10.22
N VAL A 39 11.50 -12.97 10.98
CA VAL A 39 11.32 -12.94 12.44
C VAL A 39 10.17 -11.99 12.78
N TYR A 40 9.24 -12.45 13.63
CA TYR A 40 8.11 -11.66 14.10
C TYR A 40 7.75 -12.02 15.56
N TYR A 41 7.07 -11.10 16.28
CA TYR A 41 6.84 -11.24 17.72
C TYR A 41 5.39 -11.01 18.18
N HIS A 42 4.45 -10.55 17.32
CA HIS A 42 3.01 -10.58 17.60
C HIS A 42 2.37 -11.86 17.06
N GLY A 43 1.30 -12.32 17.69
CA GLY A 43 0.69 -13.63 17.46
C GLY A 43 -0.13 -13.79 16.17
N ASP A 44 -0.06 -12.84 15.24
CA ASP A 44 -0.73 -12.94 13.95
C ASP A 44 0.08 -13.80 13.00
N HIS A 45 -0.55 -14.83 12.42
CA HIS A 45 0.11 -15.86 11.61
C HIS A 45 -0.45 -15.98 10.20
N PHE A 46 -1.20 -14.99 9.71
CA PHE A 46 -1.92 -15.04 8.43
C PHE A 46 -1.01 -15.39 7.25
N PHE A 47 0.20 -14.84 7.17
CA PHE A 47 1.16 -15.11 6.09
C PHE A 47 2.11 -16.29 6.33
N VAL A 48 1.96 -17.05 7.42
CA VAL A 48 2.80 -18.25 7.67
C VAL A 48 2.62 -19.33 6.59
N PRO A 49 1.39 -19.65 6.11
CA PRO A 49 1.21 -20.59 5.00
C PRO A 49 1.96 -20.18 3.73
N PHE A 50 1.94 -18.88 3.38
CA PHE A 50 2.67 -18.34 2.24
C PHE A 50 4.18 -18.55 2.37
N LEU A 51 4.78 -18.25 3.54
CA LEU A 51 6.21 -18.46 3.78
C LEU A 51 6.60 -19.93 3.67
N LYS A 52 5.75 -20.85 4.17
CA LYS A 52 5.94 -22.31 4.02
C LYS A 52 5.95 -22.74 2.56
N GLU A 53 4.94 -22.29 1.80
CA GLU A 53 4.82 -22.57 0.36
C GLU A 53 6.06 -22.10 -0.43
N LYS A 54 6.59 -20.92 -0.08
CA LYS A 54 7.77 -20.34 -0.74
C LYS A 54 9.11 -20.84 -0.17
N GLY A 55 9.10 -21.77 0.78
CA GLY A 55 10.31 -22.33 1.39
C GLY A 55 11.14 -21.30 2.17
N VAL A 56 10.53 -20.22 2.67
CA VAL A 56 11.20 -19.19 3.45
C VAL A 56 11.17 -19.56 4.94
N ALA A 57 12.36 -19.60 5.57
CA ALA A 57 12.46 -19.85 7.00
C ALA A 57 11.83 -18.70 7.79
N TYR A 58 11.11 -19.04 8.86
CA TYR A 58 10.51 -18.04 9.74
C TYR A 58 10.62 -18.45 11.21
N ARG A 59 10.60 -17.47 12.10
CA ARG A 59 10.62 -17.69 13.54
C ARG A 59 9.69 -16.73 14.27
N TYR A 60 8.73 -17.28 14.99
CA TYR A 60 7.94 -16.54 15.96
C TYR A 60 8.69 -16.44 17.28
N VAL A 61 8.92 -15.23 17.77
CA VAL A 61 9.61 -14.95 19.04
C VAL A 61 8.71 -14.29 20.07
N GLY A 62 7.42 -14.49 19.93
CA GLY A 62 6.38 -13.93 20.80
C GLY A 62 6.27 -14.58 22.17
N GLY A 63 5.12 -14.34 22.87
CA GLY A 63 4.87 -14.77 24.23
C GLY A 63 5.53 -13.86 25.28
N ALA A 64 6.09 -12.71 24.87
CA ALA A 64 6.61 -11.69 25.77
C ALA A 64 5.70 -10.45 25.72
N ASN A 65 5.15 -10.04 26.85
CA ASN A 65 4.37 -8.80 26.95
C ASN A 65 5.26 -7.57 27.17
N ARG A 66 6.47 -7.76 27.67
CA ARG A 66 7.42 -6.71 28.01
C ARG A 66 8.38 -6.42 26.85
N VAL A 67 8.77 -5.16 26.71
CA VAL A 67 9.67 -4.70 25.64
C VAL A 67 11.08 -5.30 25.79
N ASP A 68 11.59 -5.39 27.01
CA ASP A 68 12.89 -5.98 27.34
C ASP A 68 12.98 -7.47 26.94
N GLU A 69 11.92 -8.25 27.21
CA GLU A 69 11.88 -9.64 26.78
C GLU A 69 11.85 -9.81 25.27
N LYS A 70 11.09 -8.97 24.56
CA LYS A 70 11.08 -8.93 23.08
C LYS A 70 12.48 -8.63 22.56
N PHE A 71 13.13 -7.61 23.13
CA PHE A 71 14.51 -7.25 22.77
C PHE A 71 15.45 -8.46 22.94
N ILE A 72 15.43 -9.14 24.09
CA ILE A 72 16.31 -10.28 24.36
C ILE A 72 16.07 -11.42 23.37
N LYS A 73 14.81 -11.76 23.08
CA LYS A 73 14.46 -12.84 22.16
C LYS A 73 14.89 -12.54 20.72
N VAL A 74 14.63 -11.33 20.21
CA VAL A 74 15.06 -10.91 18.88
C VAL A 74 16.59 -10.81 18.81
N PHE A 75 17.23 -10.23 19.83
CA PHE A 75 18.70 -10.18 19.94
C PHE A 75 19.35 -11.56 19.88
N LYS A 76 18.84 -12.54 20.66
CA LYS A 76 19.33 -13.93 20.64
C LYS A 76 19.15 -14.56 19.24
N THR A 77 18.02 -14.28 18.58
CA THR A 77 17.75 -14.80 17.23
C THR A 77 18.70 -14.20 16.20
N ILE A 78 18.93 -12.89 16.23
CA ILE A 78 19.90 -12.22 15.36
C ILE A 78 21.31 -12.77 15.63
N LYS A 79 21.67 -12.99 16.92
CA LYS A 79 22.96 -13.56 17.31
C LYS A 79 23.16 -14.97 16.75
N SER A 80 22.14 -15.82 16.86
CA SER A 80 22.24 -17.23 16.44
C SER A 80 22.20 -17.39 14.92
N PHE A 81 21.45 -16.55 14.20
CA PHE A 81 21.36 -16.58 12.75
C PHE A 81 22.61 -15.96 12.10
N GLY A 82 23.16 -14.89 12.69
CA GLY A 82 24.32 -14.17 12.18
C GLY A 82 24.08 -13.53 10.82
N PRO A 83 23.06 -12.64 10.69
CA PRO A 83 22.74 -12.03 9.40
C PRO A 83 23.82 -11.03 8.97
N ASP A 84 24.09 -10.96 7.67
CA ASP A 84 24.89 -9.91 7.04
C ASP A 84 24.06 -8.62 6.94
N ALA A 85 22.74 -8.76 6.68
CA ALA A 85 21.82 -7.65 6.62
C ALA A 85 20.51 -7.93 7.40
N VAL A 86 19.95 -6.86 8.00
CA VAL A 86 18.63 -6.87 8.63
C VAL A 86 17.76 -5.85 7.92
N ILE A 87 16.62 -6.28 7.41
CA ILE A 87 15.57 -5.43 6.85
C ILE A 87 14.40 -5.45 7.82
N SER A 88 14.06 -4.30 8.40
CA SER A 88 12.96 -4.21 9.35
C SER A 88 11.83 -3.33 8.82
N TYR A 89 10.58 -3.76 9.04
CA TYR A 89 9.37 -3.07 8.64
C TYR A 89 8.54 -2.69 9.87
N MET A 90 7.92 -1.52 9.83
CA MET A 90 7.08 -0.96 10.90
C MET A 90 7.88 -0.36 12.07
N GLY A 91 7.38 0.77 12.60
CA GLY A 91 8.11 1.59 13.57
C GLY A 91 8.61 0.86 14.82
N GLY A 92 7.84 -0.10 15.36
CA GLY A 92 8.24 -0.90 16.52
C GLY A 92 9.43 -1.80 16.23
N ALA A 93 9.37 -2.56 15.14
CA ALA A 93 10.45 -3.44 14.71
C ALA A 93 11.69 -2.65 14.27
N ASN A 94 11.51 -1.50 13.61
CA ASN A 94 12.58 -0.61 13.21
C ASN A 94 13.38 -0.09 14.43
N MET A 95 12.67 0.42 15.45
CA MET A 95 13.31 0.88 16.68
C MET A 95 14.06 -0.24 17.38
N LEU A 96 13.45 -1.44 17.46
CA LEU A 96 14.05 -2.63 18.06
C LEU A 96 15.36 -3.02 17.34
N ALA A 97 15.35 -3.04 16.00
CA ALA A 97 16.54 -3.34 15.20
C ALA A 97 17.66 -2.32 15.43
N CYS A 98 17.32 -1.02 15.50
CA CYS A 98 18.29 0.04 15.82
C CYS A 98 18.92 -0.13 17.21
N LEU A 99 18.12 -0.45 18.22
CA LEU A 99 18.61 -0.70 19.59
C LEU A 99 19.53 -1.94 19.65
N ILE A 100 19.20 -3.00 18.92
CA ILE A 100 20.04 -4.21 18.84
C ILE A 100 21.38 -3.89 18.17
N ARG A 101 21.37 -3.05 17.14
CA ARG A 101 22.61 -2.59 16.50
C ARG A 101 23.48 -1.76 17.45
N LEU A 102 22.89 -0.88 18.22
CA LEU A 102 23.59 -0.12 19.27
C LEU A 102 24.18 -1.00 20.35
N ALA A 103 23.55 -2.15 20.67
CA ALA A 103 24.09 -3.14 21.60
C ALA A 103 25.31 -3.93 21.04
N GLY A 104 25.97 -3.43 20.00
CA GLY A 104 27.23 -3.94 19.48
C GLY A 104 27.09 -5.04 18.39
N ARG A 105 25.91 -5.25 17.81
CA ARG A 105 25.74 -6.17 16.69
C ARG A 105 26.12 -5.51 15.37
N ARG A 106 26.97 -6.18 14.61
CA ARG A 106 27.39 -5.73 13.27
C ARG A 106 26.59 -6.47 12.19
N PHE A 107 25.72 -5.74 11.49
CA PHE A 107 24.99 -6.14 10.30
C PHE A 107 24.58 -4.86 9.56
N HIS A 108 24.34 -4.97 8.28
CA HIS A 108 23.78 -3.88 7.49
C HIS A 108 22.29 -3.68 7.86
N LEU A 109 21.90 -2.49 8.30
CA LEU A 109 20.52 -2.25 8.79
C LEU A 109 19.75 -1.34 7.85
N ILE A 110 18.66 -1.88 7.31
CA ILE A 110 17.67 -1.17 6.50
C ILE A 110 16.37 -1.08 7.30
N VAL A 111 15.94 0.13 7.66
CA VAL A 111 14.65 0.36 8.32
C VAL A 111 13.65 0.90 7.33
N SER A 112 12.47 0.29 7.24
CA SER A 112 11.45 0.70 6.28
C SER A 112 10.22 1.29 6.96
N GLU A 113 9.85 2.52 6.56
CA GLU A 113 8.59 3.17 6.94
C GLU A 113 7.49 2.81 5.95
N ARG A 114 6.35 2.35 6.50
CA ARG A 114 5.23 1.80 5.72
C ARG A 114 3.93 2.56 5.92
N SER A 115 3.99 3.70 6.61
CA SER A 115 2.85 4.57 6.87
C SER A 115 3.29 6.04 6.79
N LEU A 116 2.36 6.91 6.41
CA LEU A 116 2.60 8.36 6.38
C LEU A 116 2.64 8.91 7.81
N THR A 117 3.70 9.66 8.11
CA THR A 117 3.86 10.36 9.40
C THR A 117 3.10 11.70 9.36
N GLN A 118 2.08 11.84 10.21
CA GLN A 118 1.25 13.05 10.25
C GLN A 118 1.74 14.10 11.24
N ARG A 119 2.40 13.69 12.33
CA ARG A 119 2.84 14.60 13.42
C ARG A 119 4.20 14.18 13.97
N LEU A 120 4.99 15.18 14.35
CA LEU A 120 6.28 15.00 15.02
C LEU A 120 6.11 15.12 16.55
N ASP A 121 5.37 14.18 17.14
CA ASP A 121 5.33 14.04 18.60
C ASP A 121 6.65 13.46 19.16
N LEU A 122 6.78 13.40 20.49
CA LEU A 122 7.99 12.90 21.15
C LEU A 122 8.33 11.46 20.74
N LYS A 123 7.33 10.60 20.57
CA LYS A 123 7.52 9.21 20.14
C LYS A 123 8.08 9.14 18.72
N THR A 124 7.55 9.94 17.82
CA THR A 124 8.01 10.02 16.41
C THR A 124 9.43 10.62 16.34
N ARG A 125 9.73 11.64 17.16
CA ARG A 125 11.08 12.18 17.25
C ARG A 125 12.09 11.17 17.76
N LEU A 126 11.74 10.38 18.79
CA LEU A 126 12.59 9.30 19.30
C LEU A 126 12.79 8.20 18.24
N LYS A 127 11.72 7.82 17.52
CA LYS A 127 11.80 6.88 16.41
C LYS A 127 12.84 7.34 15.38
N PHE A 128 12.73 8.55 14.86
CA PHE A 128 13.66 9.06 13.86
C PHE A 128 15.07 9.34 14.42
N PHE A 129 15.19 9.63 15.71
CA PHE A 129 16.50 9.70 16.36
C PHE A 129 17.20 8.34 16.31
N LEU A 130 16.49 7.23 16.61
CA LEU A 130 17.05 5.88 16.55
C LEU A 130 17.41 5.47 15.11
N TYR A 131 16.69 5.94 14.09
CA TYR A 131 17.00 5.64 12.68
C TYR A 131 18.34 6.20 12.21
N ARG A 132 18.97 7.12 12.96
CA ARG A 132 20.36 7.52 12.70
C ARG A 132 21.35 6.37 12.79
N PHE A 133 20.99 5.30 13.48
CA PHE A 133 21.81 4.10 13.64
C PHE A 133 21.54 3.02 12.58
N SER A 134 20.64 3.27 11.61
CA SER A 134 20.51 2.43 10.41
C SER A 134 21.49 2.90 9.31
N ASP A 135 21.73 2.04 8.32
CA ASP A 135 22.47 2.43 7.11
C ASP A 135 21.55 3.14 6.13
N TYR A 136 20.34 2.61 5.95
CA TYR A 136 19.31 3.21 5.12
C TYR A 136 17.97 3.32 5.86
N VAL A 137 17.22 4.37 5.50
CA VAL A 137 15.82 4.57 5.87
C VAL A 137 15.02 4.53 4.58
N VAL A 138 14.11 3.56 4.47
CA VAL A 138 13.38 3.24 3.24
C VAL A 138 11.88 3.50 3.43
N PRO A 139 11.40 4.74 3.16
CA PRO A 139 9.98 5.00 3.05
C PRO A 139 9.38 4.30 1.82
N ASN A 140 8.10 3.92 1.89
CA ASN A 140 7.40 3.32 0.77
C ASN A 140 6.69 4.36 -0.14
N SER A 141 6.84 5.65 0.18
CA SER A 141 6.25 6.75 -0.59
C SER A 141 7.20 7.95 -0.66
N HIS A 142 7.10 8.71 -1.74
CA HIS A 142 7.83 9.97 -1.89
C HIS A 142 7.36 11.01 -0.87
N ALA A 143 6.05 11.04 -0.59
CA ALA A 143 5.48 11.92 0.42
C ALA A 143 6.10 11.73 1.81
N GLU A 144 6.28 10.47 2.26
CA GLU A 144 6.95 10.18 3.54
C GLU A 144 8.45 10.49 3.48
N SER A 145 9.10 10.19 2.36
CA SER A 145 10.51 10.53 2.15
C SER A 145 10.75 12.05 2.26
N ASP A 146 9.92 12.83 1.59
CA ASP A 146 9.97 14.29 1.63
C ASP A 146 9.67 14.84 3.03
N PHE A 147 8.68 14.27 3.72
CA PHE A 147 8.37 14.64 5.10
C PHE A 147 9.58 14.42 6.01
N ILE A 148 10.22 13.24 5.94
CA ILE A 148 11.41 12.94 6.75
C ILE A 148 12.57 13.85 6.35
N ALA A 149 12.81 14.06 5.05
CA ALA A 149 13.91 14.92 4.57
C ALA A 149 13.79 16.38 5.03
N ARG A 150 12.56 16.91 5.07
CA ARG A 150 12.29 18.30 5.53
C ARG A 150 12.43 18.43 7.03
N ASN A 151 11.89 17.49 7.78
CA ASN A 151 11.74 17.60 9.24
C ASN A 151 12.90 17.00 10.03
N ILE A 152 13.66 16.04 9.45
CA ILE A 152 14.77 15.33 10.08
C ILE A 152 16.02 15.38 9.16
N PRO A 153 16.67 16.53 8.99
CA PRO A 153 17.78 16.70 8.04
C PRO A 153 18.93 15.69 8.21
N ALA A 154 19.12 15.19 9.43
CA ALA A 154 20.14 14.19 9.75
C ALA A 154 19.95 12.84 9.05
N LEU A 155 18.72 12.52 8.59
CA LEU A 155 18.42 11.29 7.86
C LEU A 155 18.47 11.47 6.34
N ARG A 156 18.54 12.70 5.82
CA ARG A 156 18.43 12.99 4.37
C ARG A 156 19.35 12.14 3.49
N LYS A 157 20.59 11.93 3.91
CA LYS A 157 21.58 11.13 3.16
C LYS A 157 21.33 9.63 3.22
N LYS A 158 20.45 9.16 4.10
CA LYS A 158 20.11 7.74 4.28
C LYS A 158 18.78 7.36 3.65
N LEU A 159 18.01 8.36 3.16
CA LEU A 159 16.69 8.12 2.57
C LEU A 159 16.83 7.52 1.17
N VAL A 160 16.14 6.41 0.98
CA VAL A 160 15.93 5.78 -0.33
C VAL A 160 14.47 5.37 -0.43
N THR A 161 13.71 5.97 -1.35
CA THR A 161 12.30 5.60 -1.54
C THR A 161 12.20 4.31 -2.34
N ILE A 162 11.57 3.28 -1.76
CA ILE A 162 11.24 2.03 -2.47
C ILE A 162 9.74 1.79 -2.31
N THR A 163 9.00 2.02 -3.37
CA THR A 163 7.55 1.84 -3.42
C THR A 163 7.17 0.36 -3.36
N ASN A 164 5.89 0.08 -3.10
CA ASN A 164 5.40 -1.30 -3.06
C ASN A 164 5.40 -1.92 -4.46
N PHE A 165 5.56 -3.25 -4.51
CA PHE A 165 5.32 -4.02 -5.72
C PHE A 165 3.86 -4.49 -5.80
N VAL A 166 3.41 -4.77 -7.01
CA VAL A 166 2.12 -5.40 -7.33
C VAL A 166 2.36 -6.81 -7.88
N ASP A 167 1.47 -7.73 -7.55
CA ASP A 167 1.44 -9.06 -8.16
C ASP A 167 0.87 -8.97 -9.58
N LEU A 168 1.74 -8.73 -10.56
CA LEU A 168 1.37 -8.50 -11.95
C LEU A 168 0.85 -9.75 -12.67
N ASP A 169 1.06 -10.94 -12.10
CA ASP A 169 0.50 -12.20 -12.58
C ASP A 169 -0.96 -12.38 -12.14
N ARG A 170 -1.31 -11.81 -10.99
CA ARG A 170 -2.67 -11.80 -10.45
C ARG A 170 -3.49 -10.61 -10.97
N PHE A 171 -2.89 -9.44 -11.01
CA PHE A 171 -3.50 -8.20 -11.49
C PHE A 171 -3.06 -7.96 -12.94
N TYR A 172 -3.89 -8.41 -13.87
CA TYR A 172 -3.65 -8.28 -15.32
C TYR A 172 -4.92 -7.81 -16.02
N PRO A 173 -4.80 -7.15 -17.18
CA PRO A 173 -5.94 -6.62 -17.92
C PRO A 173 -6.68 -7.71 -18.69
N ASP A 174 -7.99 -7.52 -18.84
CA ASP A 174 -8.81 -8.22 -19.81
C ASP A 174 -9.57 -7.19 -20.66
N TYR A 175 -8.95 -6.78 -21.76
CA TYR A 175 -9.53 -5.76 -22.62
C TYR A 175 -10.74 -6.23 -23.43
N THR A 176 -11.08 -7.52 -23.40
CA THR A 176 -12.27 -8.05 -24.08
C THR A 176 -13.56 -7.75 -23.33
N LEU A 177 -13.44 -7.41 -22.04
CA LEU A 177 -14.58 -7.07 -21.18
C LEU A 177 -14.96 -5.57 -21.24
N PHE A 178 -14.12 -4.73 -21.83
CA PHE A 178 -14.44 -3.31 -22.04
C PHE A 178 -15.51 -3.16 -23.12
N ARG A 179 -16.61 -2.53 -22.74
CA ARG A 179 -17.76 -2.28 -23.64
C ARG A 179 -18.19 -0.84 -23.55
N GLU A 180 -18.78 -0.34 -24.63
CA GLU A 180 -19.45 0.95 -24.62
C GLU A 180 -20.85 0.77 -24.00
N GLU A 181 -20.93 0.94 -22.70
CA GLU A 181 -22.20 0.87 -21.97
C GLU A 181 -22.67 2.29 -21.59
N LYS A 182 -24.00 2.45 -21.51
CA LYS A 182 -24.60 3.72 -21.09
C LYS A 182 -24.35 4.04 -19.61
N ILE A 183 -24.14 3.02 -18.78
CA ILE A 183 -23.94 3.13 -17.34
C ILE A 183 -22.45 2.97 -17.03
N LEU A 184 -21.81 3.99 -16.48
CA LEU A 184 -20.42 3.92 -16.03
C LEU A 184 -20.33 3.03 -14.77
N ARG A 185 -19.55 1.94 -14.83
CA ARG A 185 -19.27 1.07 -13.69
C ARG A 185 -18.00 1.54 -12.99
N LEU A 186 -18.16 2.03 -11.77
CA LEU A 186 -17.09 2.56 -10.95
C LEU A 186 -16.81 1.64 -9.77
N LEU A 187 -15.53 1.29 -9.55
CA LEU A 187 -15.06 0.46 -8.45
C LEU A 187 -14.30 1.29 -7.43
N CYS A 188 -14.58 1.04 -6.16
CA CYS A 188 -13.74 1.41 -5.02
C CYS A 188 -13.35 0.17 -4.22
N VAL A 189 -12.09 0.11 -3.76
CA VAL A 189 -11.60 -0.99 -2.92
C VAL A 189 -10.91 -0.40 -1.70
N ALA A 190 -11.64 -0.34 -0.58
CA ALA A 190 -11.15 0.19 0.69
C ALA A 190 -12.09 -0.19 1.83
N SER A 191 -11.58 -0.34 3.06
CA SER A 191 -12.44 -0.38 4.24
C SER A 191 -13.28 0.90 4.35
N VAL A 192 -14.52 0.78 4.82
CA VAL A 192 -15.40 1.94 5.03
C VAL A 192 -14.95 2.66 6.31
N ARG A 193 -14.26 3.79 6.13
CA ARG A 193 -13.68 4.63 7.20
C ARG A 193 -13.65 6.09 6.76
N ARG A 194 -13.70 7.02 7.71
CA ARG A 194 -13.67 8.46 7.45
C ARG A 194 -12.52 8.88 6.52
N VAL A 195 -11.32 8.33 6.73
CA VAL A 195 -10.15 8.62 5.90
C VAL A 195 -10.30 8.20 4.44
N LYS A 196 -11.18 7.23 4.14
CA LYS A 196 -11.45 6.76 2.77
C LYS A 196 -12.51 7.57 2.05
N ASN A 197 -13.15 8.54 2.75
CA ASN A 197 -14.02 9.56 2.19
C ASN A 197 -15.24 9.02 1.41
N THR A 198 -15.84 7.95 1.93
CA THR A 198 -17.00 7.29 1.31
C THR A 198 -18.18 8.26 1.19
N LEU A 199 -18.44 9.09 2.22
CA LEU A 199 -19.49 10.12 2.19
C LEU A 199 -19.27 11.17 1.10
N GLY A 200 -18.02 11.59 0.89
CA GLY A 200 -17.67 12.52 -0.20
C GLY A 200 -17.98 11.92 -1.57
N LEU A 201 -17.65 10.63 -1.79
CA LEU A 201 -17.98 9.96 -3.04
C LEU A 201 -19.50 9.78 -3.22
N ILE A 202 -20.26 9.40 -2.18
CA ILE A 202 -21.73 9.31 -2.25
C ILE A 202 -22.33 10.64 -2.70
N SER A 203 -21.85 11.76 -2.13
CA SER A 203 -22.30 13.10 -2.50
C SER A 203 -21.93 13.47 -3.94
N ALA A 204 -20.73 13.11 -4.39
CA ALA A 204 -20.29 13.32 -5.77
C ALA A 204 -21.10 12.49 -6.77
N VAL A 205 -21.42 11.23 -6.44
CA VAL A 205 -22.28 10.35 -7.26
C VAL A 205 -23.69 10.93 -7.39
N LYS A 206 -24.27 11.47 -6.30
CA LYS A 206 -25.57 12.16 -6.36
C LYS A 206 -25.52 13.30 -7.39
N ARG A 207 -24.47 14.13 -7.35
CA ARG A 207 -24.30 15.23 -8.28
C ARG A 207 -24.13 14.75 -9.73
N VAL A 208 -23.37 13.68 -9.97
CA VAL A 208 -23.21 13.07 -11.30
C VAL A 208 -24.58 12.68 -11.89
N ILE A 209 -25.45 12.09 -11.06
CA ILE A 209 -26.81 11.70 -11.47
C ILE A 209 -27.68 12.93 -11.73
N ASP A 210 -27.62 13.96 -10.87
CA ASP A 210 -28.37 15.20 -11.04
C ASP A 210 -28.00 15.95 -12.33
N GLU A 211 -26.77 15.77 -12.81
CA GLU A 211 -26.29 16.28 -14.10
C GLU A 211 -26.67 15.36 -15.29
N GLY A 212 -27.45 14.29 -15.05
CA GLY A 212 -28.01 13.40 -16.09
C GLY A 212 -27.13 12.25 -16.53
N TYR A 213 -26.05 11.95 -15.80
CA TYR A 213 -25.14 10.86 -16.12
C TYR A 213 -25.49 9.58 -15.35
N ALA A 214 -25.53 8.45 -16.05
CA ALA A 214 -25.80 7.16 -15.45
C ALA A 214 -24.49 6.51 -14.92
N ILE A 215 -24.50 6.14 -13.64
CA ILE A 215 -23.37 5.54 -12.95
C ILE A 215 -23.83 4.42 -12.02
N ARG A 216 -23.00 3.41 -11.85
CA ARG A 216 -23.08 2.39 -10.80
C ARG A 216 -21.77 2.36 -10.04
N VAL A 217 -21.84 2.30 -8.71
CA VAL A 217 -20.67 2.24 -7.81
C VAL A 217 -20.71 0.94 -7.02
N ASP A 218 -19.62 0.17 -7.11
CA ASP A 218 -19.39 -1.02 -6.30
C ASP A 218 -18.22 -0.73 -5.34
N TRP A 219 -18.50 -0.67 -4.03
CA TRP A 219 -17.50 -0.43 -2.97
C TRP A 219 -17.21 -1.73 -2.24
N PHE A 220 -15.99 -2.25 -2.38
CA PHE A 220 -15.53 -3.47 -1.71
C PHE A 220 -14.64 -3.16 -0.50
N GLY A 221 -15.05 -3.61 0.67
CA GLY A 221 -14.29 -3.52 1.91
C GLY A 221 -15.15 -3.54 3.16
N ASP A 222 -14.59 -4.06 4.25
CA ASP A 222 -15.32 -4.18 5.50
C ASP A 222 -15.48 -2.82 6.18
N SER A 223 -16.55 -2.68 6.95
CA SER A 223 -16.74 -1.57 7.86
C SER A 223 -15.79 -1.75 9.07
N LEU A 224 -14.97 -0.74 9.32
CA LEU A 224 -14.10 -0.67 10.50
C LEU A 224 -14.46 0.49 11.44
N GLU A 225 -15.50 1.28 11.11
CA GLU A 225 -16.04 2.40 11.87
C GLU A 225 -17.57 2.35 11.73
N ASP A 226 -18.25 1.64 12.64
CA ASP A 226 -19.67 1.33 12.52
C ASP A 226 -20.56 2.59 12.41
N ASP A 227 -20.34 3.62 13.24
CA ASP A 227 -21.07 4.89 13.17
C ASP A 227 -20.93 5.55 11.79
N TYR A 228 -19.71 5.57 11.24
CA TYR A 228 -19.45 6.14 9.93
C TYR A 228 -20.09 5.33 8.81
N TYR A 229 -20.16 4.03 8.96
CA TYR A 229 -20.83 3.15 8.00
C TYR A 229 -22.35 3.42 8.00
N GLN A 230 -22.96 3.60 9.18
CA GLN A 230 -24.36 3.97 9.28
C GLN A 230 -24.63 5.35 8.64
N ASP A 231 -23.74 6.33 8.83
CA ASP A 231 -23.83 7.64 8.15
C ASP A 231 -23.82 7.47 6.61
N CYS A 232 -22.99 6.56 6.10
CA CYS A 232 -22.92 6.24 4.66
C CYS A 232 -24.23 5.62 4.16
N LEU A 233 -24.80 4.65 4.87
CA LEU A 233 -26.07 4.01 4.51
C LEU A 233 -27.22 5.00 4.51
N GLN A 234 -27.32 5.85 5.55
CA GLN A 234 -28.32 6.91 5.62
C GLN A 234 -28.19 7.92 4.46
N SER A 235 -26.95 8.24 4.06
CA SER A 235 -26.71 9.14 2.92
C SER A 235 -27.13 8.51 1.60
N VAL A 236 -26.90 7.21 1.38
CA VAL A 236 -27.37 6.46 0.21
C VAL A 236 -28.90 6.48 0.15
N GLU A 237 -29.59 6.25 1.28
CA GLU A 237 -31.03 6.29 1.37
C GLU A 237 -31.58 7.71 1.13
N LYS A 238 -31.03 8.71 1.82
CA LYS A 238 -31.42 10.13 1.69
C LYS A 238 -31.32 10.65 0.26
N PHE A 239 -30.32 10.20 -0.48
CA PHE A 239 -30.09 10.63 -1.86
C PHE A 239 -30.76 9.71 -2.90
N HIS A 240 -31.48 8.68 -2.48
CA HIS A 240 -32.15 7.68 -3.34
C HIS A 240 -31.15 6.96 -4.28
N LEU A 241 -30.01 6.51 -3.71
CA LEU A 241 -28.94 5.86 -4.44
C LEU A 241 -28.87 4.33 -4.21
N GLN A 242 -29.93 3.69 -3.68
CA GLN A 242 -29.92 2.25 -3.32
C GLN A 242 -29.68 1.34 -4.53
N ASP A 243 -30.12 1.76 -5.72
CA ASP A 243 -29.92 1.04 -6.98
C ASP A 243 -28.68 1.51 -7.76
N VAL A 244 -27.80 2.31 -7.13
CA VAL A 244 -26.64 2.92 -7.74
C VAL A 244 -25.35 2.61 -6.96
N PHE A 245 -25.39 2.69 -5.62
CA PHE A 245 -24.22 2.57 -4.75
C PHE A 245 -24.33 1.32 -3.87
N TYR A 246 -23.45 0.34 -4.14
CA TYR A 246 -23.47 -0.96 -3.49
C TYR A 246 -22.25 -1.15 -2.60
N PHE A 247 -22.49 -1.55 -1.35
CA PHE A 247 -21.43 -1.97 -0.43
C PHE A 247 -21.29 -3.50 -0.45
N HIS A 248 -20.05 -3.96 -0.59
CA HIS A 248 -19.68 -5.37 -0.58
C HIS A 248 -18.64 -5.62 0.51
N ALA A 249 -18.69 -6.80 1.14
CA ALA A 249 -17.66 -7.24 2.06
C ALA A 249 -16.29 -7.34 1.37
N SER A 250 -15.23 -7.31 2.15
CA SER A 250 -13.89 -7.58 1.63
C SER A 250 -13.80 -9.00 1.07
N MET A 251 -13.07 -9.15 -0.03
CA MET A 251 -12.89 -10.46 -0.65
C MET A 251 -11.41 -10.76 -0.91
N ALA A 252 -11.06 -12.05 -0.77
CA ALA A 252 -9.68 -12.50 -0.94
C ALA A 252 -9.20 -12.35 -2.39
N ASP A 253 -10.08 -12.59 -3.37
CA ASP A 253 -9.77 -12.43 -4.79
C ASP A 253 -10.53 -11.26 -5.43
N ILE A 254 -10.03 -10.07 -5.17
CA ILE A 254 -10.56 -8.81 -5.73
C ILE A 254 -10.12 -8.59 -7.20
N ALA A 255 -9.11 -9.31 -7.68
CA ALA A 255 -8.55 -9.08 -9.01
C ALA A 255 -9.57 -9.25 -10.14
N GLY A 256 -10.55 -10.15 -9.95
CA GLY A 256 -11.67 -10.33 -10.86
C GLY A 256 -12.57 -9.10 -10.98
N GLU A 257 -12.77 -8.36 -9.89
CA GLU A 257 -13.67 -7.21 -9.86
C GLU A 257 -13.06 -6.01 -10.61
N TYR A 258 -11.75 -5.81 -10.54
CA TYR A 258 -11.08 -4.76 -11.34
C TYR A 258 -11.31 -4.93 -12.86
N ARG A 259 -11.45 -6.17 -13.35
CA ARG A 259 -11.67 -6.43 -14.78
C ARG A 259 -13.12 -6.24 -15.25
N LYS A 260 -14.08 -6.11 -14.34
CA LYS A 260 -15.52 -6.01 -14.65
C LYS A 260 -16.05 -4.58 -14.74
N VAL A 261 -15.21 -3.59 -14.47
CA VAL A 261 -15.60 -2.19 -14.33
C VAL A 261 -14.90 -1.30 -15.35
N ASP A 262 -15.37 -0.07 -15.51
CA ASP A 262 -14.86 0.88 -16.49
C ASP A 262 -13.85 1.86 -15.89
N LEU A 263 -13.96 2.09 -14.56
CA LEU A 263 -13.22 3.12 -13.86
C LEU A 263 -12.95 2.69 -12.42
N PHE A 264 -11.74 2.90 -11.93
CA PHE A 264 -11.41 2.81 -10.51
C PHE A 264 -11.37 4.21 -9.89
N CYS A 265 -11.95 4.36 -8.69
CA CYS A 265 -11.91 5.61 -7.94
C CYS A 265 -11.28 5.41 -6.56
N MET A 266 -10.36 6.31 -6.20
CA MET A 266 -9.79 6.36 -4.86
C MET A 266 -10.00 7.75 -4.24
N PRO A 267 -11.08 7.98 -3.48
CA PRO A 267 -11.45 9.28 -2.96
C PRO A 267 -10.81 9.65 -1.62
N SER A 268 -9.81 8.92 -1.15
CA SER A 268 -9.22 9.02 0.19
C SER A 268 -8.74 10.43 0.53
N LEU A 269 -8.94 10.86 1.80
CA LEU A 269 -8.44 12.14 2.31
C LEU A 269 -6.92 12.15 2.48
N TYR A 270 -6.32 11.00 2.77
CA TYR A 270 -4.88 10.78 2.74
C TYR A 270 -4.54 9.29 2.62
N GLU A 271 -3.33 8.99 2.12
CA GLU A 271 -2.80 7.63 1.97
C GLU A 271 -1.32 7.58 2.38
N GLY A 272 -0.84 6.40 2.80
CA GLY A 272 0.59 6.14 2.86
C GLY A 272 1.13 5.83 1.47
N PHE A 273 0.92 4.59 1.02
CA PHE A 273 1.10 4.17 -0.37
C PHE A 273 -0.11 3.33 -0.79
N PRO A 274 -0.87 3.76 -1.82
CA PRO A 274 -2.15 3.15 -2.19
C PRO A 274 -1.96 1.92 -3.09
N ASN A 275 -1.82 0.74 -2.50
CA ASN A 275 -1.67 -0.51 -3.26
C ASN A 275 -2.81 -0.72 -4.26
N VAL A 276 -4.05 -0.43 -3.85
CA VAL A 276 -5.26 -0.63 -4.67
C VAL A 276 -5.27 0.22 -5.95
N LEU A 277 -4.69 1.43 -5.92
CA LEU A 277 -4.50 2.26 -7.10
C LEU A 277 -3.51 1.60 -8.08
N CYS A 278 -2.39 1.09 -7.55
CA CYS A 278 -1.40 0.36 -8.35
C CYS A 278 -1.95 -0.95 -8.91
N GLU A 279 -2.81 -1.66 -8.15
CA GLU A 279 -3.51 -2.87 -8.58
C GLU A 279 -4.50 -2.58 -9.72
N ALA A 280 -5.28 -1.48 -9.63
CA ALA A 280 -6.16 -1.02 -10.69
C ALA A 280 -5.39 -0.70 -11.99
N MET A 281 -4.30 0.06 -11.88
CA MET A 281 -3.43 0.36 -13.01
C MET A 281 -2.81 -0.91 -13.62
N ALA A 282 -2.41 -1.86 -12.77
CA ALA A 282 -1.90 -3.16 -13.22
C ALA A 282 -2.95 -3.98 -13.98
N CYS A 283 -4.23 -3.85 -13.63
CA CYS A 283 -5.34 -4.43 -14.39
C CYS A 283 -5.66 -3.67 -15.70
N GLY A 284 -4.87 -2.64 -16.05
CA GLY A 284 -5.12 -1.83 -17.26
C GLY A 284 -6.39 -0.99 -17.15
N LEU A 285 -6.83 -0.68 -15.94
CA LEU A 285 -8.03 0.09 -15.69
C LEU A 285 -7.71 1.59 -15.67
N PRO A 286 -8.52 2.44 -16.30
CA PRO A 286 -8.50 3.87 -16.03
C PRO A 286 -8.75 4.16 -14.55
N VAL A 287 -8.08 5.19 -14.02
CA VAL A 287 -8.16 5.53 -12.60
C VAL A 287 -8.41 7.02 -12.41
N ILE A 288 -9.22 7.36 -11.42
CA ILE A 288 -9.33 8.71 -10.86
C ILE A 288 -8.99 8.64 -9.37
N ALA A 289 -8.31 9.64 -8.86
CA ALA A 289 -7.90 9.63 -7.46
C ALA A 289 -7.83 11.04 -6.86
N SER A 290 -7.95 11.11 -5.55
CA SER A 290 -7.67 12.33 -4.80
C SER A 290 -6.21 12.76 -4.99
N ASN A 291 -5.95 14.07 -5.10
CA ASN A 291 -4.59 14.62 -5.22
C ASN A 291 -3.89 14.68 -3.86
N VAL A 292 -3.60 13.51 -3.29
CA VAL A 292 -2.95 13.37 -1.98
C VAL A 292 -1.79 12.38 -2.05
N SER A 293 -0.83 12.52 -1.13
CA SER A 293 0.34 11.61 -1.02
C SER A 293 1.03 11.38 -2.36
N ASP A 294 1.25 10.13 -2.72
CA ASP A 294 1.95 9.73 -3.95
C ASP A 294 1.00 9.52 -5.15
N ASN A 295 -0.30 9.84 -5.06
CA ASN A 295 -1.25 9.52 -6.13
C ASN A 295 -0.85 10.17 -7.46
N ALA A 296 -0.46 11.44 -7.45
CA ALA A 296 0.03 12.14 -8.65
C ALA A 296 1.29 11.47 -9.24
N TYR A 297 2.23 11.03 -8.39
CA TYR A 297 3.42 10.31 -8.82
C TYR A 297 3.09 8.94 -9.43
N ILE A 298 2.15 8.21 -8.82
CA ILE A 298 1.70 6.88 -9.27
C ILE A 298 1.00 7.00 -10.62
N MET A 299 0.03 7.90 -10.74
CA MET A 299 -0.77 8.10 -11.94
C MET A 299 0.05 8.69 -13.09
N GLY A 300 1.07 9.50 -12.79
CA GLY A 300 1.91 10.14 -13.78
C GLY A 300 1.24 11.33 -14.47
N LYS A 301 2.04 12.08 -15.26
CA LYS A 301 1.61 13.31 -15.89
C LYS A 301 0.44 13.13 -16.87
N ASP A 302 0.37 12.00 -17.55
CA ASP A 302 -0.67 11.72 -18.54
C ASP A 302 -2.06 11.56 -17.93
N ASN A 303 -2.15 11.43 -16.61
CA ASN A 303 -3.39 11.27 -15.85
C ASN A 303 -3.65 12.42 -14.84
N GLU A 304 -2.89 13.53 -14.88
CA GLU A 304 -3.08 14.66 -13.95
C GLU A 304 -4.50 15.25 -14.00
N GLU A 305 -5.15 15.24 -15.15
CA GLU A 305 -6.53 15.69 -15.32
C GLU A 305 -7.56 14.83 -14.57
N PHE A 306 -7.18 13.63 -14.10
CA PHE A 306 -8.00 12.70 -13.34
C PHE A 306 -7.67 12.70 -11.84
N LEU A 307 -6.90 13.67 -11.38
CA LEU A 307 -6.73 14.00 -9.97
C LEU A 307 -7.79 15.04 -9.55
N PHE A 308 -8.30 14.89 -8.33
CA PHE A 308 -9.27 15.81 -7.75
C PHE A 308 -8.96 16.16 -6.30
N ASP A 309 -9.48 17.29 -5.82
CA ASP A 309 -9.45 17.65 -4.40
C ASP A 309 -10.44 16.77 -3.62
N PRO A 310 -9.98 15.93 -2.66
CA PRO A 310 -10.86 15.06 -1.89
C PRO A 310 -11.84 15.83 -0.99
N CYS A 311 -11.60 17.10 -0.72
CA CYS A 311 -12.48 17.98 0.05
C CYS A 311 -13.56 18.68 -0.81
N SER A 312 -13.47 18.56 -2.14
CA SER A 312 -14.44 19.15 -3.07
C SER A 312 -15.30 18.07 -3.74
N VAL A 313 -16.56 18.01 -3.36
CA VAL A 313 -17.58 17.14 -4.00
C VAL A 313 -17.74 17.51 -5.47
N GLU A 314 -17.68 18.81 -5.77
CA GLU A 314 -17.79 19.37 -7.11
C GLU A 314 -16.66 18.88 -8.03
N ASP A 315 -15.41 18.94 -7.55
CA ASP A 315 -14.25 18.55 -8.33
C ASP A 315 -14.24 17.03 -8.57
N MET A 316 -14.60 16.25 -7.55
CA MET A 316 -14.74 14.79 -7.68
C MET A 316 -15.83 14.42 -8.71
N ALA A 317 -17.01 15.06 -8.66
CA ALA A 317 -18.09 14.83 -9.62
C ALA A 317 -17.64 15.25 -11.04
N ALA A 318 -17.02 16.42 -11.19
CA ALA A 318 -16.51 16.91 -12.47
C ALA A 318 -15.47 15.96 -13.07
N CYS A 319 -14.60 15.38 -12.24
CA CYS A 319 -13.62 14.38 -12.65
C CYS A 319 -14.29 13.10 -13.20
N ILE A 320 -15.32 12.58 -12.51
CA ILE A 320 -16.10 11.42 -12.98
C ILE A 320 -16.77 11.74 -14.33
N ILE A 321 -17.43 12.89 -14.44
CA ILE A 321 -18.13 13.33 -15.67
C ILE A 321 -17.12 13.51 -16.82
N ARG A 322 -15.96 14.11 -16.55
CA ARG A 322 -14.89 14.28 -17.55
C ARG A 322 -14.49 12.93 -18.12
N PHE A 323 -14.27 11.93 -17.27
CA PHE A 323 -13.97 10.57 -17.72
C PHE A 323 -15.13 9.97 -18.53
N GLN A 324 -16.37 10.14 -18.10
CA GLN A 324 -17.54 9.56 -18.77
C GLN A 324 -17.78 10.15 -20.18
N LYS A 325 -17.29 11.36 -20.45
CA LYS A 325 -17.35 12.00 -21.78
C LYS A 325 -16.29 11.46 -22.77
N LEU A 326 -15.32 10.68 -22.31
CA LEU A 326 -14.30 10.12 -23.20
C LEU A 326 -14.88 9.00 -24.06
N SER A 327 -14.41 8.92 -25.31
CA SER A 327 -14.68 7.77 -26.18
C SER A 327 -14.10 6.47 -25.59
N LEU A 328 -14.67 5.33 -25.96
CA LEU A 328 -14.15 4.02 -25.57
C LEU A 328 -12.68 3.85 -25.94
N GLU A 329 -12.28 4.28 -27.14
CA GLU A 329 -10.90 4.24 -27.60
C GLU A 329 -9.95 4.99 -26.66
N LYS A 330 -10.34 6.20 -26.22
CA LYS A 330 -9.53 7.00 -25.28
C LYS A 330 -9.44 6.34 -23.91
N ARG A 331 -10.54 5.76 -23.38
CA ARG A 331 -10.54 5.02 -22.12
C ARG A 331 -9.60 3.81 -22.20
N LEU A 332 -9.65 3.04 -23.29
CA LEU A 332 -8.75 1.91 -23.53
C LEU A 332 -7.29 2.33 -23.62
N GLN A 333 -7.01 3.47 -24.26
CA GLN A 333 -5.65 4.01 -24.36
C GLN A 333 -5.10 4.37 -22.98
N ILE A 334 -5.90 5.06 -22.14
CA ILE A 334 -5.53 5.37 -20.74
C ILE A 334 -5.23 4.07 -19.96
N GLY A 335 -6.10 3.07 -20.09
CA GLY A 335 -5.90 1.78 -19.41
C GLY A 335 -4.59 1.09 -19.82
N ARG A 336 -4.24 1.09 -21.11
CA ARG A 336 -2.97 0.54 -21.62
C ARG A 336 -1.76 1.30 -21.07
N THR A 337 -1.79 2.61 -21.08
CA THR A 337 -0.73 3.46 -20.51
C THR A 337 -0.56 3.20 -19.01
N ASN A 338 -1.66 3.02 -18.27
CA ASN A 338 -1.63 2.65 -16.86
C ASN A 338 -0.96 1.29 -16.63
N ARG A 339 -1.29 0.29 -17.45
CA ARG A 339 -0.64 -1.04 -17.38
C ARG A 339 0.86 -0.95 -17.65
N GLU A 340 1.28 -0.24 -18.66
CA GLU A 340 2.70 -0.05 -18.98
C GLU A 340 3.45 0.64 -17.85
N SER A 341 2.87 1.68 -17.26
CA SER A 341 3.41 2.36 -16.09
C SER A 341 3.53 1.42 -14.88
N ALA A 342 2.50 0.57 -14.64
CA ALA A 342 2.53 -0.40 -13.54
C ALA A 342 3.61 -1.46 -13.74
N LEU A 343 3.80 -1.98 -14.96
CA LEU A 343 4.86 -2.94 -15.30
C LEU A 343 6.25 -2.36 -15.03
N GLN A 344 6.47 -1.09 -15.36
CA GLN A 344 7.76 -0.43 -15.16
C GLN A 344 8.03 -0.10 -13.69
N LYS A 345 7.02 0.46 -12.98
CA LYS A 345 7.23 1.01 -11.64
C LYS A 345 7.08 -0.04 -10.53
N PHE A 346 6.14 -0.99 -10.67
CA PHE A 346 5.67 -1.84 -9.57
C PHE A 346 5.95 -3.33 -9.77
N SER A 347 6.86 -3.70 -10.70
CA SER A 347 7.26 -5.10 -10.88
C SER A 347 8.04 -5.64 -9.67
N ARG A 348 7.93 -6.94 -9.44
CA ARG A 348 8.67 -7.67 -8.39
C ARG A 348 10.18 -7.55 -8.58
N GLU A 349 10.62 -7.63 -9.83
CA GLU A 349 12.03 -7.54 -10.24
C GLU A 349 12.61 -6.17 -9.91
N ASN A 350 11.90 -5.09 -10.25
CA ASN A 350 12.31 -3.73 -9.89
C ASN A 350 12.39 -3.57 -8.37
N PHE A 351 11.36 -4.03 -7.65
CA PHE A 351 11.30 -3.94 -6.19
C PHE A 351 12.47 -4.67 -5.50
N VAL A 352 12.70 -5.95 -5.82
CA VAL A 352 13.76 -6.73 -5.17
C VAL A 352 15.14 -6.22 -5.54
N SER A 353 15.36 -5.79 -6.79
CA SER A 353 16.65 -5.25 -7.24
C SER A 353 17.07 -4.01 -6.47
N GLN A 354 16.11 -3.14 -6.11
CA GLN A 354 16.39 -1.96 -5.28
C GLN A 354 16.86 -2.36 -3.87
N TYR A 355 16.21 -3.34 -3.22
CA TYR A 355 16.67 -3.85 -1.92
C TYR A 355 18.04 -4.54 -2.01
N ILE A 356 18.29 -5.31 -3.06
CA ILE A 356 19.60 -5.98 -3.28
C ILE A 356 20.73 -4.96 -3.35
N ARG A 357 20.52 -3.79 -3.98
CA ARG A 357 21.52 -2.70 -4.03
C ARG A 357 21.82 -2.11 -2.65
N LEU A 358 20.86 -2.13 -1.73
CA LEU A 358 21.04 -1.63 -0.37
C LEU A 358 21.66 -2.68 0.57
N ILE A 359 21.56 -3.96 0.26
CA ILE A 359 22.12 -5.06 1.06
C ILE A 359 23.64 -5.20 0.80
N LYS A 360 24.06 -4.95 -0.42
CA LYS A 360 25.47 -5.02 -0.86
C LYS A 360 26.27 -3.80 -0.40
#